data_cca22afd118169cb7707e9af53788b06
#
_entry.id   cca22afd118169cb7707e9af53788b06
#
_cell.length_a   1.000
_cell.length_b   1.000
_cell.length_c   1.000
_cell.angle_alpha   90.00
_cell.angle_beta   90.00
_cell.angle_gamma   90.00
#
_symmetry.space_group_name_H-M   'P 1'
#
loop_
_entity.id
_entity.type
_entity.pdbx_description
1 polymer ?
#
loop_
_entity_poly.entity_id
_entity_poly.type
_entity_poly.pdbx_seq_one_letter_code
_entity_poly.pdbx_strand_id
1 'polypeptide(L)'
;MTHERVSGDGTSVDQPRHPRAYTSDLPVTGAWLPGDPVGNRQFAPVGSGRPFVLEGGGVLSDVTMAFETWGELSPAVDNAILVCHALTGDSHAYGEVGDGHATEGWWNGIIGPGCGIDTDRHFVVCVNSLGGCQGSTGPSSINPAT
;
A
#
# COMPACT_ATOMS: atom_id res chain seq x y z
N MET A 1 -44.44 -36.26 28.59
CA MET A 1 -44.10 -35.00 27.92
C MET A 1 -42.69 -35.16 27.36
N THR A 2 -42.61 -35.48 26.09
CA THR A 2 -41.41 -35.83 25.36
C THR A 2 -40.92 -34.55 24.65
N HIS A 3 -39.73 -34.08 25.03
CA HIS A 3 -39.09 -32.98 24.31
C HIS A 3 -38.33 -33.52 23.08
N GLU A 4 -38.83 -33.20 21.93
CA GLU A 4 -38.21 -33.42 20.64
C GLU A 4 -37.06 -32.45 20.42
N ARG A 5 -35.85 -32.94 20.18
CA ARG A 5 -34.70 -32.12 19.76
C ARG A 5 -34.77 -31.94 18.26
N VAL A 6 -34.93 -30.71 17.84
CA VAL A 6 -34.73 -30.31 16.44
C VAL A 6 -33.24 -30.25 16.19
N SER A 7 -32.71 -31.17 15.38
CA SER A 7 -31.36 -31.11 14.83
C SER A 7 -31.32 -30.06 13.71
N GLY A 8 -30.70 -28.94 13.97
CA GLY A 8 -30.37 -27.96 12.93
C GLY A 8 -29.22 -28.48 12.06
N ASP A 9 -29.52 -28.82 10.84
CA ASP A 9 -28.55 -29.13 9.79
C ASP A 9 -27.87 -27.86 9.38
N GLY A 10 -26.63 -27.67 9.86
CA GLY A 10 -25.76 -26.55 9.53
C GLY A 10 -25.11 -26.76 8.18
N THR A 11 -25.87 -26.59 7.11
CA THR A 11 -25.25 -26.41 5.78
C THR A 11 -24.54 -25.08 5.75
N SER A 12 -23.22 -25.12 5.97
CA SER A 12 -22.30 -24.04 5.61
C SER A 12 -22.44 -23.78 4.13
N VAL A 13 -23.15 -22.72 3.78
CA VAL A 13 -23.18 -22.22 2.40
C VAL A 13 -21.81 -21.65 2.13
N ASP A 14 -20.97 -22.44 1.45
CA ASP A 14 -19.73 -22.00 0.85
C ASP A 14 -20.10 -20.93 -0.19
N GLN A 15 -20.05 -19.67 0.22
CA GLN A 15 -20.27 -18.55 -0.70
C GLN A 15 -19.09 -18.53 -1.67
N PRO A 16 -19.35 -18.67 -2.98
CA PRO A 16 -18.28 -18.56 -3.96
C PRO A 16 -17.62 -17.19 -3.77
N ARG A 17 -16.31 -17.20 -3.53
CA ARG A 17 -15.49 -15.99 -3.54
C ARG A 17 -15.57 -15.43 -4.97
N HIS A 18 -16.46 -14.49 -5.19
CA HIS A 18 -16.52 -13.79 -6.44
C HIS A 18 -15.17 -13.09 -6.65
N PRO A 19 -14.48 -13.32 -7.78
CA PRO A 19 -13.46 -12.39 -8.20
C PRO A 19 -14.16 -11.03 -8.20
N ARG A 20 -13.58 -10.02 -7.54
CA ARG A 20 -14.14 -8.67 -7.57
C ARG A 20 -14.23 -8.25 -9.02
N ALA A 21 -15.42 -8.40 -9.60
CA ALA A 21 -15.73 -7.71 -10.82
C ALA A 21 -15.63 -6.21 -10.45
N TYR A 22 -14.69 -5.50 -11.05
CA TYR A 22 -14.74 -4.05 -11.11
C TYR A 22 -16.05 -3.72 -11.82
N THR A 23 -17.09 -3.50 -11.05
CA THR A 23 -18.31 -2.94 -11.61
C THR A 23 -18.07 -1.44 -11.69
N SER A 24 -18.20 -0.90 -12.87
CA SER A 24 -18.07 0.55 -13.17
C SER A 24 -18.94 1.45 -12.28
N ASP A 25 -19.79 0.88 -11.47
CA ASP A 25 -20.78 1.56 -10.63
C ASP A 25 -20.39 1.65 -9.15
N LEU A 26 -19.28 1.02 -8.74
CA LEU A 26 -18.77 1.18 -7.39
C LEU A 26 -17.92 2.46 -7.34
N PRO A 27 -18.04 3.27 -6.27
CA PRO A 27 -17.15 4.39 -6.08
C PRO A 27 -15.72 3.88 -6.11
N VAL A 28 -14.85 4.57 -6.84
CA VAL A 28 -13.42 4.29 -6.88
C VAL A 28 -12.92 4.23 -5.44
N THR A 29 -12.48 3.06 -5.00
CA THR A 29 -12.04 2.87 -3.61
C THR A 29 -10.71 3.58 -3.33
N GLY A 30 -10.01 4.04 -4.37
CA GLY A 30 -8.67 4.59 -4.28
C GLY A 30 -7.59 3.58 -3.89
N ALA A 31 -7.95 2.33 -3.61
CA ALA A 31 -6.99 1.30 -3.26
C ALA A 31 -6.31 0.75 -4.51
N TRP A 32 -4.99 0.76 -4.51
CA TRP A 32 -4.20 0.09 -5.53
C TRP A 32 -4.26 -1.43 -5.35
N LEU A 33 -4.45 -2.17 -6.44
CA LEU A 33 -4.48 -3.62 -6.45
C LEU A 33 -3.44 -4.17 -7.43
N PRO A 34 -2.94 -5.40 -7.22
CA PRO A 34 -2.07 -6.08 -8.18
C PRO A 34 -2.74 -6.15 -9.56
N GLY A 35 -2.07 -5.57 -10.56
CA GLY A 35 -2.58 -5.44 -11.92
C GLY A 35 -3.02 -4.02 -12.29
N ASP A 36 -3.20 -3.14 -11.33
CA ASP A 36 -3.40 -1.72 -11.60
C ASP A 36 -2.10 -1.06 -12.10
N PRO A 37 -2.19 0.04 -12.82
CA PRO A 37 -1.01 0.80 -13.23
C PRO A 37 -0.14 1.15 -12.01
N VAL A 38 1.15 0.88 -12.15
CA VAL A 38 2.12 1.08 -11.05
C VAL A 38 2.45 2.55 -10.84
N GLY A 39 2.46 3.33 -11.92
CA GLY A 39 2.93 4.71 -11.89
C GLY A 39 4.42 4.78 -11.51
N ASN A 40 4.75 5.68 -10.60
CA ASN A 40 6.11 5.85 -10.08
C ASN A 40 6.42 4.94 -8.88
N ARG A 41 5.47 4.11 -8.44
CA ARG A 41 5.66 3.24 -7.28
C ARG A 41 6.74 2.19 -7.56
N GLN A 42 7.56 1.99 -6.57
CA GLN A 42 8.53 0.92 -6.46
C GLN A 42 8.12 0.02 -5.30
N PHE A 43 8.58 -1.22 -5.29
CA PHE A 43 8.20 -2.18 -4.27
C PHE A 43 9.44 -2.85 -3.70
N ALA A 44 9.51 -2.94 -2.38
CA ALA A 44 10.58 -3.64 -1.69
C ALA A 44 10.02 -4.61 -0.65
N PRO A 45 10.54 -5.85 -0.60
CA PRO A 45 10.21 -6.77 0.48
C PRO A 45 10.86 -6.30 1.79
N VAL A 46 10.14 -6.43 2.89
CA VAL A 46 10.64 -6.12 4.23
C VAL A 46 10.89 -7.42 4.99
N GLY A 47 11.96 -7.43 5.80
CA GLY A 47 12.28 -8.57 6.67
C GLY A 47 13.18 -9.62 6.04
N SER A 48 13.59 -9.49 4.78
CA SER A 48 14.54 -10.41 4.11
C SER A 48 14.20 -11.89 4.30
N GLY A 49 12.93 -12.26 4.12
CA GLY A 49 12.43 -13.63 4.29
C GLY A 49 12.20 -14.04 5.75
N ARG A 50 12.29 -13.11 6.70
CA ARG A 50 11.90 -13.37 8.09
C ARG A 50 10.44 -12.96 8.31
N PRO A 51 9.68 -13.74 9.09
CA PRO A 51 8.34 -13.33 9.47
C PRO A 51 8.34 -11.97 10.18
N PHE A 52 7.43 -11.11 9.79
CA PHE A 52 7.21 -9.83 10.47
C PHE A 52 6.19 -10.04 11.61
N VAL A 53 6.68 -9.95 12.84
CA VAL A 53 5.87 -10.15 14.04
C VAL A 53 5.24 -8.81 14.44
N LEU A 54 3.91 -8.78 14.50
CA LEU A 54 3.16 -7.62 14.94
C LEU A 54 3.16 -7.55 16.47
N GLU A 55 3.05 -6.34 17.03
CA GLU A 55 2.97 -6.12 18.48
C GLU A 55 1.80 -6.88 19.13
N GLY A 56 0.67 -7.01 18.43
CA GLY A 56 -0.48 -7.81 18.85
C GLY A 56 -0.31 -9.32 18.72
N GLY A 57 0.89 -9.83 18.41
CA GLY A 57 1.20 -11.26 18.31
C GLY A 57 0.85 -11.89 16.95
N GLY A 58 0.27 -11.15 16.01
CA GLY A 58 0.06 -11.63 14.65
C GLY A 58 1.38 -11.72 13.88
N VAL A 59 1.43 -12.57 12.86
CA VAL A 59 2.62 -12.77 12.02
C VAL A 59 2.26 -12.59 10.56
N LEU A 60 3.04 -11.78 9.84
CA LEU A 60 2.98 -11.63 8.39
C LEU A 60 4.21 -12.29 7.77
N SER A 61 4.00 -13.20 6.83
CA SER A 61 5.09 -13.92 6.15
C SER A 61 5.78 -13.05 5.10
N ASP A 62 5.00 -12.30 4.36
CA ASP A 62 5.43 -11.53 3.20
C ASP A 62 4.95 -10.10 3.30
N VAL A 63 5.83 -9.23 3.75
CA VAL A 63 5.56 -7.79 3.81
C VAL A 63 6.28 -7.10 2.66
N THR A 64 5.51 -6.39 1.86
CA THR A 64 6.01 -5.54 0.78
C THR A 64 5.64 -4.09 1.09
N MET A 65 6.59 -3.19 0.91
CA MET A 65 6.36 -1.76 1.02
C MET A 65 6.41 -1.14 -0.37
N ALA A 66 5.39 -0.35 -0.69
CA ALA A 66 5.40 0.53 -1.85
C ALA A 66 6.03 1.87 -1.46
N PHE A 67 6.81 2.45 -2.36
CA PHE A 67 7.47 3.74 -2.13
C PHE A 67 7.74 4.43 -3.47
N GLU A 68 7.99 5.71 -3.41
CA GLU A 68 8.45 6.52 -4.54
C GLU A 68 9.70 7.27 -4.17
N THR A 69 10.50 7.60 -5.18
CA THR A 69 11.79 8.30 -4.99
C THR A 69 11.99 9.39 -6.02
N TRP A 70 12.68 10.44 -5.60
CA TRP A 70 13.06 11.58 -6.47
C TRP A 70 14.46 12.04 -6.14
N GLY A 71 15.18 12.54 -7.15
CA GLY A 71 16.58 12.92 -7.06
C GLY A 71 17.51 11.71 -7.07
N GLU A 72 18.78 11.95 -6.81
CA GLU A 72 19.84 10.93 -6.83
C GLU A 72 20.49 10.76 -5.45
N LEU A 73 20.67 9.50 -5.04
CA LEU A 73 21.40 9.18 -3.82
C LEU A 73 22.89 9.40 -4.04
N SER A 74 23.51 10.20 -3.17
CA SER A 74 24.93 10.48 -3.24
C SER A 74 25.76 9.20 -3.01
N PRO A 75 26.99 9.10 -3.57
CA PRO A 75 27.88 7.97 -3.28
C PRO A 75 28.22 7.82 -1.79
N ALA A 76 28.14 8.91 -1.02
CA ALA A 76 28.38 8.91 0.43
C ALA A 76 27.15 8.50 1.23
N VAL A 77 25.97 8.37 0.57
CA VAL A 77 24.69 7.97 1.20
C VAL A 77 24.28 8.94 2.33
N ASP A 78 24.54 10.21 2.18
CA ASP A 78 24.36 11.24 3.22
C ASP A 78 23.32 12.34 2.86
N ASN A 79 22.65 12.21 1.69
CA ASN A 79 21.70 13.19 1.18
C ASN A 79 20.24 12.68 1.13
N ALA A 80 19.93 11.58 1.84
CA ALA A 80 18.59 11.01 1.82
C ALA A 80 17.63 11.75 2.76
N ILE A 81 16.40 12.00 2.29
CA ILE A 81 15.29 12.54 3.07
C ILE A 81 14.14 11.54 3.02
N LEU A 82 13.71 11.05 4.18
CA LEU A 82 12.50 10.26 4.31
C LEU A 82 11.31 11.17 4.57
N VAL A 83 10.31 11.07 3.69
CA VAL A 83 9.01 11.75 3.84
C VAL A 83 7.98 10.76 4.34
N CYS A 84 7.29 11.12 5.40
CA CYS A 84 6.20 10.34 5.97
C CYS A 84 4.87 11.02 5.67
N HIS A 85 3.97 10.32 4.98
CA HIS A 85 2.66 10.86 4.65
C HIS A 85 1.71 10.85 5.84
N ALA A 86 0.66 11.71 5.79
CA ALA A 86 -0.43 11.71 6.75
C ALA A 86 -1.35 10.49 6.55
N LEU A 87 -2.26 10.23 7.50
CA LEU A 87 -3.19 9.09 7.48
C LEU A 87 -3.92 8.90 6.14
N THR A 88 -4.27 9.99 5.48
CA THR A 88 -5.01 10.00 4.20
C THR A 88 -4.12 10.13 2.96
N GLY A 89 -2.80 10.21 3.16
CA GLY A 89 -1.83 10.29 2.07
C GLY A 89 -1.33 8.93 1.62
N ASP A 90 -0.39 8.96 0.70
CA ASP A 90 0.31 7.80 0.16
C ASP A 90 1.75 8.17 -0.22
N SER A 91 2.44 7.29 -0.95
CA SER A 91 3.82 7.54 -1.42
C SER A 91 3.92 8.64 -2.47
N HIS A 92 2.82 9.02 -3.14
CA HIS A 92 2.85 10.02 -4.20
C HIS A 92 2.95 11.46 -3.66
N ALA A 93 4.09 11.78 -3.07
CA ALA A 93 4.31 13.09 -2.46
C ALA A 93 4.60 14.18 -3.50
N TYR A 94 5.22 13.85 -4.63
CA TYR A 94 5.56 14.76 -5.71
C TYR A 94 5.38 14.09 -7.08
N GLY A 95 4.85 14.82 -8.04
CA GLY A 95 4.65 14.40 -9.42
C GLY A 95 3.29 14.78 -9.97
N GLU A 96 3.11 14.56 -11.25
CA GLU A 96 1.90 14.89 -11.99
C GLU A 96 0.85 13.77 -11.87
N VAL A 97 -0.39 14.12 -12.20
CA VAL A 97 -1.46 13.15 -12.46
C VAL A 97 -1.04 12.24 -13.61
N GLY A 98 -1.26 10.94 -13.48
CA GLY A 98 -0.90 9.99 -14.53
C GLY A 98 -1.36 8.58 -14.21
N ASP A 99 -0.91 7.63 -15.01
CA ASP A 99 -1.20 6.23 -14.81
C ASP A 99 -0.74 5.78 -13.42
N GLY A 100 -1.67 5.24 -12.65
CA GLY A 100 -1.43 4.84 -11.26
C GLY A 100 -1.56 5.95 -10.22
N HIS A 101 -1.67 7.21 -10.63
CA HIS A 101 -1.82 8.37 -9.74
C HIS A 101 -2.99 9.25 -10.19
N ALA A 102 -4.11 9.14 -9.50
CA ALA A 102 -5.34 9.89 -9.84
C ALA A 102 -5.27 11.39 -9.50
N THR A 103 -4.32 11.80 -8.69
CA THR A 103 -4.11 13.17 -8.25
C THR A 103 -2.63 13.54 -8.37
N GLU A 104 -2.34 14.83 -8.41
CA GLU A 104 -0.98 15.32 -8.24
C GLU A 104 -0.42 14.95 -6.87
N GLY A 105 0.92 14.92 -6.79
CA GLY A 105 1.63 14.73 -5.54
C GLY A 105 1.20 15.77 -4.49
N TRP A 106 0.89 15.29 -3.29
CA TRP A 106 0.31 16.13 -2.23
C TRP A 106 1.29 17.17 -1.65
N TRP A 107 2.56 17.12 -2.00
CA TRP A 107 3.58 18.14 -1.70
C TRP A 107 4.24 18.73 -2.95
N ASN A 108 3.53 18.75 -4.08
CA ASN A 108 3.95 19.55 -5.22
C ASN A 108 4.22 21.01 -4.79
N GLY A 109 5.34 21.57 -5.23
CA GLY A 109 5.80 22.90 -4.83
C GLY A 109 6.62 22.95 -3.53
N ILE A 110 6.61 21.87 -2.70
CA ILE A 110 7.52 21.72 -1.56
C ILE A 110 8.68 20.79 -1.92
N ILE A 111 8.37 19.68 -2.62
CA ILE A 111 9.34 18.73 -3.18
C ILE A 111 9.53 19.06 -4.66
N GLY A 112 10.76 19.06 -5.15
CA GLY A 112 11.09 19.24 -6.55
C GLY A 112 12.39 20.01 -6.74
N PRO A 113 12.86 20.15 -7.99
CA PRO A 113 14.07 20.93 -8.30
C PRO A 113 13.95 22.38 -7.82
N GLY A 114 14.90 22.83 -7.01
CA GLY A 114 14.93 24.19 -6.47
C GLY A 114 13.84 24.50 -5.42
N CYS A 115 13.04 23.54 -5.01
CA CYS A 115 12.01 23.67 -3.96
C CYS A 115 12.60 23.60 -2.55
N GLY A 116 11.76 23.71 -1.53
CA GLY A 116 12.17 23.59 -0.13
C GLY A 116 12.84 22.26 0.20
N ILE A 117 12.37 21.18 -0.39
CA ILE A 117 13.02 19.86 -0.45
C ILE A 117 13.52 19.69 -1.89
N ASP A 118 14.74 20.14 -2.11
CA ASP A 118 15.36 20.26 -3.43
C ASP A 118 15.87 18.91 -3.92
N THR A 119 15.23 18.36 -4.95
CA THR A 119 15.58 17.06 -5.53
C THR A 119 16.87 17.10 -6.39
N ASP A 120 17.40 18.29 -6.73
CA ASP A 120 18.73 18.40 -7.33
C ASP A 120 19.85 18.14 -6.31
N ARG A 121 19.55 18.20 -5.02
CA ARG A 121 20.50 18.04 -3.91
C ARG A 121 20.24 16.84 -3.05
N HIS A 122 19.00 16.41 -2.94
CA HIS A 122 18.55 15.38 -2.02
C HIS A 122 17.90 14.21 -2.76
N PHE A 123 18.17 13.02 -2.26
CA PHE A 123 17.44 11.82 -2.61
C PHE A 123 16.24 11.70 -1.68
N VAL A 124 15.06 11.95 -2.21
CA VAL A 124 13.82 11.95 -1.43
C VAL A 124 13.12 10.61 -1.58
N VAL A 125 12.69 10.02 -0.48
CA VAL A 125 11.93 8.77 -0.44
C VAL A 125 10.63 9.01 0.32
N CYS A 126 9.51 8.66 -0.27
CA CYS A 126 8.23 8.61 0.42
C CYS A 126 7.69 7.18 0.40
N VAL A 127 7.46 6.60 1.57
CA VAL A 127 7.00 5.22 1.72
C VAL A 127 5.52 5.22 2.02
N ASN A 128 4.75 4.40 1.30
CA ASN A 128 3.37 4.13 1.68
C ASN A 128 3.34 3.22 2.91
N SER A 129 2.78 3.71 4.00
CA SER A 129 2.81 3.05 5.30
C SER A 129 2.27 1.62 5.26
N LEU A 130 2.83 0.73 6.06
CA LEU A 130 2.28 -0.61 6.28
C LEU A 130 0.83 -0.49 6.77
N GLY A 131 -0.07 -1.24 6.14
CA GLY A 131 -1.50 -1.10 6.38
C GLY A 131 -2.19 -0.06 5.49
N GLY A 132 -1.44 0.72 4.71
CA GLY A 132 -1.99 1.65 3.71
C GLY A 132 -2.56 0.91 2.49
N CYS A 133 -3.38 1.62 1.71
CA CYS A 133 -4.10 1.02 0.58
C CYS A 133 -3.45 1.30 -0.78
N GLN A 134 -2.25 1.90 -0.83
CA GLN A 134 -1.58 2.30 -2.06
C GLN A 134 -0.34 1.43 -2.39
N GLY A 135 -0.50 0.10 -2.26
CA GLY A 135 0.48 -0.88 -2.73
C GLY A 135 1.34 -1.53 -1.65
N SER A 136 1.49 -0.95 -0.46
CA SER A 136 2.08 -1.65 0.68
C SER A 136 1.16 -2.74 1.20
N THR A 137 1.73 -3.77 1.82
CA THR A 137 0.94 -4.82 2.48
C THR A 137 -0.05 -4.19 3.45
N GLY A 138 -1.32 -4.51 3.28
CA GLY A 138 -2.42 -3.90 4.03
C GLY A 138 -3.73 -4.65 3.85
N PRO A 139 -4.87 -4.08 4.28
CA PRO A 139 -6.18 -4.73 4.23
C PRO A 139 -6.63 -5.16 2.83
N SER A 140 -6.11 -4.55 1.77
CA SER A 140 -6.38 -4.93 0.38
C SER A 140 -5.46 -6.05 -0.13
N SER A 141 -4.43 -6.44 0.63
CA SER A 141 -3.49 -7.48 0.23
C SER A 141 -4.08 -8.87 0.40
N ILE A 142 -3.67 -9.79 -0.48
CA ILE A 142 -4.02 -11.20 -0.36
C ILE A 142 -3.18 -11.80 0.77
N ASN A 143 -3.82 -12.47 1.73
CA ASN A 143 -3.11 -13.25 2.72
C ASN A 143 -2.77 -14.62 2.11
N PRO A 144 -1.49 -14.96 1.90
CA PRO A 144 -1.11 -16.23 1.30
C PRO A 144 -1.41 -17.45 2.19
N ALA A 145 -1.66 -17.23 3.49
CA ALA A 145 -1.92 -18.31 4.44
C ALA A 145 -3.42 -18.70 4.55
N THR A 146 -4.31 -17.92 3.93
CA THR A 146 -5.76 -18.16 3.91
C THR A 146 -6.31 -18.05 2.50
#